data_5994ae9c38e402f33c96f38be3229fbe
#
_entry.id   5994ae9c38e402f33c96f38be3229fbe
#
_cell.length_a   1.000
_cell.length_b   1.000
_cell.length_c   1.000
_cell.angle_alpha   90.00
_cell.angle_beta   90.00
_cell.angle_gamma   90.00
#
_symmetry.space_group_name_H-M   'P 1'
#
loop_
_entity.id
_entity.type
_entity.pdbx_description
1 polymer ?
#
loop_
_entity_poly.entity_id
_entity_poly.type
_entity_poly.pdbx_seq_one_letter_code
_entity_poly.pdbx_strand_id
1 'polypeptide(L)'
;MVQGVREEPVEEASNKKRVAIACQGGGSHTAFTAGVLKGLLRSGRLQEHEVVAFSGTSGGAVCALLAWHNLLKGDAAGAAEDLDAFWRDNSATAPHEQVLNNWLLWASNLQNFVATPAVSPYYNPFAALGLEEFRRMLERRVDFGRIEIQSEDSYPVLLVGAVDVLSGRFEAFHSRRDSISAETILASAAIPTLFRSVRLDGGTYWDGLFSQNPPVKELTDERPDEIWVIQINPSETEHEPKTVAEIADRRNELSGNLSLYQELGFIEKIDQMLEQGRLPHDGKYKQIVVRVIELSRSRLSRSLGTASKLNRAPGFIRDLISHGEVRAKEFLTALAFEEAWKGRDPDTVMAFFAEDATLISSGPFPKSGSYSGSSRIRPFVTEHLARDVHVDLTKKQIAQNGVAWKVRTFAGIEPEDRVVGVAEAVFRGSEIESLRLGPAT
;
A
#
# COMPACT_ATOMS: atom_id res chain seq x y z
N MET A 1 -60.46 -10.05 3.19
CA MET A 1 -59.41 -9.03 2.95
C MET A 1 -58.06 -9.66 3.31
N VAL A 2 -57.32 -10.14 2.29
CA VAL A 2 -56.01 -10.73 2.48
C VAL A 2 -55.00 -9.60 2.32
N GLN A 3 -54.28 -9.28 3.39
CA GLN A 3 -53.20 -8.30 3.35
C GLN A 3 -52.04 -8.92 2.56
N GLY A 4 -51.69 -8.29 1.43
CA GLY A 4 -50.51 -8.61 0.66
C GLY A 4 -49.24 -8.26 1.45
N VAL A 5 -48.45 -9.28 1.70
CA VAL A 5 -47.07 -9.11 2.18
C VAL A 5 -46.30 -8.46 1.00
N ARG A 6 -45.80 -7.22 1.21
CA ARG A 6 -44.84 -6.66 0.30
C ARG A 6 -43.51 -7.39 0.55
N GLU A 7 -43.07 -8.16 -0.39
CA GLU A 7 -41.69 -8.60 -0.47
C GLU A 7 -40.81 -7.37 -0.67
N GLU A 8 -39.96 -7.06 0.29
CA GLU A 8 -38.88 -6.10 0.13
C GLU A 8 -37.91 -6.66 -0.93
N PRO A 9 -37.41 -5.83 -1.85
CA PRO A 9 -36.43 -6.28 -2.84
C PRO A 9 -35.18 -6.73 -2.08
N VAL A 10 -34.83 -8.00 -2.25
CA VAL A 10 -33.52 -8.54 -1.86
C VAL A 10 -32.50 -7.78 -2.70
N GLU A 11 -31.75 -6.89 -2.05
CA GLU A 11 -30.58 -6.24 -2.65
C GLU A 11 -29.64 -7.32 -3.15
N GLU A 12 -29.44 -7.41 -4.47
CA GLU A 12 -28.44 -8.29 -5.05
C GLU A 12 -27.09 -7.86 -4.47
N ALA A 13 -26.56 -8.68 -3.58
CA ALA A 13 -25.24 -8.45 -2.99
C ALA A 13 -24.24 -8.30 -4.15
N SER A 14 -23.59 -7.12 -4.23
CA SER A 14 -22.58 -6.82 -5.23
C SER A 14 -21.56 -7.96 -5.27
N ASN A 15 -21.42 -8.62 -6.41
CA ASN A 15 -20.46 -9.73 -6.61
C ASN A 15 -19.01 -9.23 -6.75
N LYS A 16 -18.75 -7.94 -6.38
CA LYS A 16 -17.43 -7.32 -6.43
C LYS A 16 -16.61 -7.73 -5.22
N LYS A 17 -15.32 -7.98 -5.46
CA LYS A 17 -14.38 -8.19 -4.34
C LYS A 17 -14.24 -6.94 -3.50
N ARG A 18 -14.33 -7.09 -2.20
CA ARG A 18 -14.15 -6.03 -1.22
C ARG A 18 -12.66 -5.81 -0.95
N VAL A 19 -12.19 -4.58 -1.14
CA VAL A 19 -10.77 -4.22 -1.02
C VAL A 19 -10.58 -3.10 -0.01
N ALA A 20 -9.66 -3.29 0.94
CA ALA A 20 -9.14 -2.24 1.79
C ALA A 20 -7.74 -1.81 1.32
N ILE A 21 -7.43 -0.51 1.39
CA ILE A 21 -6.14 0.04 0.93
C ILE A 21 -5.41 0.67 2.11
N ALA A 22 -4.20 0.18 2.39
CA ALA A 22 -3.36 0.62 3.50
C ALA A 22 -2.15 1.42 2.98
N CYS A 23 -2.03 2.68 3.41
CA CYS A 23 -1.04 3.64 2.92
C CYS A 23 0.03 3.92 3.97
N GLN A 24 1.24 3.34 3.81
CA GLN A 24 2.34 3.55 4.74
C GLN A 24 2.81 5.02 4.72
N GLY A 25 3.12 5.55 5.90
CA GLY A 25 3.66 6.90 6.09
C GLY A 25 5.17 6.97 5.93
N GLY A 26 5.69 8.17 5.63
CA GLY A 26 7.13 8.43 5.52
C GLY A 26 7.48 9.68 4.72
N GLY A 27 6.87 10.79 5.05
CA GLY A 27 7.19 12.10 4.49
C GLY A 27 7.03 12.17 2.97
N SER A 28 7.97 12.78 2.28
CA SER A 28 7.94 12.98 0.82
C SER A 28 7.93 11.69 0.01
N HIS A 29 8.39 10.56 0.58
CA HIS A 29 8.31 9.27 -0.11
C HIS A 29 6.87 8.86 -0.39
N THR A 30 5.88 9.35 0.36
CA THR A 30 4.45 9.07 0.13
C THR A 30 3.89 9.73 -1.13
N ALA A 31 4.66 10.57 -1.84
CA ALA A 31 4.36 10.93 -3.22
C ALA A 31 4.29 9.70 -4.15
N PHE A 32 5.03 8.63 -3.83
CA PHE A 32 4.87 7.33 -4.48
C PHE A 32 3.47 6.75 -4.23
N THR A 33 2.98 6.81 -3.00
CA THR A 33 1.61 6.37 -2.64
C THR A 33 0.57 7.13 -3.45
N ALA A 34 0.74 8.45 -3.60
CA ALA A 34 -0.14 9.26 -4.46
C ALA A 34 -0.11 8.78 -5.91
N GLY A 35 1.06 8.46 -6.45
CA GLY A 35 1.20 7.88 -7.79
C GLY A 35 0.52 6.54 -7.94
N VAL A 36 0.67 5.63 -6.96
CA VAL A 36 -0.02 4.33 -6.96
C VAL A 36 -1.54 4.52 -6.96
N LEU A 37 -2.08 5.29 -6.01
CA LEU A 37 -3.52 5.56 -5.93
C LEU A 37 -4.05 6.22 -7.21
N LYS A 38 -3.34 7.21 -7.75
CA LYS A 38 -3.68 7.86 -9.03
C LYS A 38 -3.74 6.85 -10.18
N GLY A 39 -2.77 5.93 -10.27
CA GLY A 39 -2.76 4.88 -11.27
C GLY A 39 -3.95 3.91 -11.12
N LEU A 40 -4.26 3.49 -9.89
CA LEU A 40 -5.40 2.62 -9.58
C LEU A 40 -6.74 3.31 -9.93
N LEU A 41 -6.92 4.58 -9.51
CA LEU A 41 -8.14 5.36 -9.74
C LEU A 41 -8.40 5.61 -11.23
N ARG A 42 -7.36 5.94 -12.01
CA ARG A 42 -7.47 6.23 -13.45
C ARG A 42 -7.63 4.99 -14.31
N SER A 43 -7.28 3.83 -13.83
CA SER A 43 -7.34 2.60 -14.62
C SER A 43 -8.76 2.12 -14.95
N GLY A 44 -9.76 2.60 -14.21
CA GLY A 44 -11.13 2.08 -14.25
C GLY A 44 -11.29 0.71 -13.56
N ARG A 45 -10.21 -0.05 -13.37
CA ARG A 45 -10.27 -1.39 -12.76
C ARG A 45 -10.59 -1.38 -11.26
N LEU A 46 -10.35 -0.25 -10.57
CA LEU A 46 -10.79 -0.13 -9.19
C LEU A 46 -12.32 -0.20 -9.07
N GLN A 47 -13.06 0.15 -10.15
CA GLN A 47 -14.52 0.05 -10.21
C GLN A 47 -15.02 -1.41 -10.29
N GLU A 48 -14.15 -2.35 -10.66
CA GLU A 48 -14.43 -3.80 -10.63
C GLU A 48 -14.42 -4.34 -9.20
N HIS A 49 -13.94 -3.54 -8.24
CA HIS A 49 -13.85 -3.83 -6.82
C HIS A 49 -14.76 -2.90 -6.02
N GLU A 50 -15.14 -3.33 -4.83
CA GLU A 50 -15.75 -2.47 -3.81
C GLU A 50 -14.65 -2.04 -2.84
N VAL A 51 -14.24 -0.76 -2.90
CA VAL A 51 -13.29 -0.22 -1.93
C VAL A 51 -14.04 0.04 -0.63
N VAL A 52 -13.73 -0.75 0.40
CA VAL A 52 -14.45 -0.68 1.68
C VAL A 52 -13.74 0.17 2.73
N ALA A 53 -12.42 0.32 2.62
CA ALA A 53 -11.67 1.12 3.57
C ALA A 53 -10.36 1.67 3.00
N PHE A 54 -9.94 2.80 3.55
CA PHE A 54 -8.59 3.32 3.48
C PHE A 54 -7.99 3.41 4.88
N SER A 55 -6.72 3.10 5.02
CA SER A 55 -5.96 3.46 6.21
C SER A 55 -4.67 4.17 5.83
N GLY A 56 -4.19 5.04 6.70
CA GLY A 56 -2.95 5.74 6.45
C GLY A 56 -2.32 6.35 7.68
N THR A 57 -1.02 6.62 7.59
CA THR A 57 -0.25 7.32 8.62
C THR A 57 0.58 8.41 7.96
N SER A 58 0.68 9.60 8.59
CA SER A 58 1.50 10.71 8.10
C SER A 58 1.14 11.12 6.66
N GLY A 59 2.10 11.22 5.75
CA GLY A 59 1.84 11.48 4.34
C GLY A 59 0.97 10.40 3.68
N GLY A 60 0.98 9.15 4.19
CA GLY A 60 0.05 8.10 3.77
C GLY A 60 -1.39 8.40 4.16
N ALA A 61 -1.62 9.02 5.34
CA ALA A 61 -2.95 9.47 5.77
C ALA A 61 -3.49 10.58 4.87
N VAL A 62 -2.62 11.48 4.39
CA VAL A 62 -3.01 12.51 3.40
C VAL A 62 -3.49 11.86 2.11
N CYS A 63 -2.73 10.89 1.58
CA CYS A 63 -3.10 10.19 0.36
C CYS A 63 -4.42 9.41 0.53
N ALA A 64 -4.57 8.73 1.67
CA ALA A 64 -5.80 8.02 2.02
C ALA A 64 -7.00 8.96 2.14
N LEU A 65 -6.85 10.10 2.84
CA LEU A 65 -7.90 11.13 2.97
C LEU A 65 -8.38 11.64 1.62
N LEU A 66 -7.46 12.03 0.73
CA LEU A 66 -7.80 12.61 -0.58
C LEU A 66 -8.52 11.60 -1.45
N ALA A 67 -8.08 10.34 -1.46
CA ALA A 67 -8.75 9.27 -2.18
C ALA A 67 -10.15 8.99 -1.58
N TRP A 68 -10.23 8.79 -0.28
CA TRP A 68 -11.47 8.53 0.45
C TRP A 68 -12.51 9.63 0.25
N HIS A 69 -12.15 10.90 0.47
CA HIS A 69 -13.05 12.04 0.39
C HIS A 69 -13.71 12.20 -0.99
N ASN A 70 -12.94 12.00 -2.05
CA ASN A 70 -13.47 12.10 -3.40
C ASN A 70 -14.27 10.85 -3.80
N LEU A 71 -13.86 9.65 -3.36
CA LEU A 71 -14.63 8.43 -3.63
C LEU A 71 -15.99 8.41 -2.94
N LEU A 72 -16.14 9.03 -1.75
CA LEU A 72 -17.44 9.25 -1.12
C LEU A 72 -18.40 10.08 -2.00
N LYS A 73 -17.85 10.93 -2.88
CA LYS A 73 -18.60 11.73 -3.84
C LYS A 73 -18.76 11.03 -5.19
N GLY A 74 -18.23 9.82 -5.35
CA GLY A 74 -18.20 9.11 -6.62
C GLY A 74 -17.21 9.69 -7.64
N ASP A 75 -16.27 10.56 -7.23
CA ASP A 75 -15.34 11.27 -8.08
C ASP A 75 -13.92 10.70 -8.03
N ALA A 76 -13.70 9.58 -8.70
CA ALA A 76 -12.38 8.97 -8.82
C ALA A 76 -11.37 9.83 -9.61
N ALA A 77 -11.85 10.63 -10.56
CA ALA A 77 -11.00 11.53 -11.33
C ALA A 77 -10.51 12.69 -10.47
N GLY A 78 -11.42 13.33 -9.71
CA GLY A 78 -11.07 14.37 -8.72
C GLY A 78 -10.11 13.87 -7.66
N ALA A 79 -10.26 12.61 -7.21
CA ALA A 79 -9.30 12.00 -6.28
C ALA A 79 -7.88 11.97 -6.87
N ALA A 80 -7.73 11.56 -8.13
CA ALA A 80 -6.45 11.51 -8.81
C ALA A 80 -5.83 12.91 -9.03
N GLU A 81 -6.67 13.92 -9.28
CA GLU A 81 -6.26 15.32 -9.43
C GLU A 81 -5.82 15.94 -8.11
N ASP A 82 -6.58 15.71 -7.03
CA ASP A 82 -6.26 16.23 -5.70
C ASP A 82 -4.95 15.63 -5.15
N LEU A 83 -4.70 14.34 -5.39
CA LEU A 83 -3.43 13.70 -5.05
C LEU A 83 -2.26 14.40 -5.75
N ASP A 84 -2.37 14.63 -7.06
CA ASP A 84 -1.34 15.28 -7.86
C ASP A 84 -1.12 16.74 -7.44
N ALA A 85 -2.23 17.48 -7.22
CA ALA A 85 -2.21 18.88 -6.83
C ALA A 85 -1.63 19.08 -5.42
N PHE A 86 -1.96 18.20 -4.45
CA PHE A 86 -1.40 18.27 -3.11
C PHE A 86 0.13 18.15 -3.13
N TRP A 87 0.67 17.14 -3.82
CA TRP A 87 2.11 16.91 -3.87
C TRP A 87 2.85 17.97 -4.68
N ARG A 88 2.21 18.58 -5.68
CA ARG A 88 2.73 19.73 -6.40
C ARG A 88 2.82 20.96 -5.48
N ASP A 89 1.78 21.25 -4.71
CA ASP A 89 1.77 22.35 -3.75
C ASP A 89 2.76 22.11 -2.59
N ASN A 90 2.94 20.85 -2.18
CA ASN A 90 3.95 20.49 -1.18
C ASN A 90 5.39 20.59 -1.71
N SER A 91 5.60 20.72 -3.03
CA SER A 91 6.92 20.83 -3.61
C SER A 91 7.55 22.22 -3.35
N ALA A 92 8.84 22.24 -3.07
CA ALA A 92 9.62 23.49 -2.90
C ALA A 92 9.85 24.15 -4.27
N THR A 93 8.89 24.96 -4.72
CA THR A 93 8.93 25.61 -6.05
C THR A 93 9.55 26.99 -6.03
N ALA A 94 9.31 27.78 -4.97
CA ALA A 94 9.88 29.12 -4.84
C ALA A 94 11.38 29.07 -4.50
N PRO A 95 12.20 30.04 -4.95
CA PRO A 95 13.64 30.03 -4.71
C PRO A 95 14.04 29.90 -3.23
N HIS A 96 13.35 30.61 -2.34
CA HIS A 96 13.59 30.53 -0.90
C HIS A 96 13.24 29.17 -0.30
N GLU A 97 12.18 28.49 -0.81
CA GLU A 97 11.82 27.15 -0.41
C GLU A 97 12.86 26.13 -0.86
N GLN A 98 13.39 26.27 -2.08
CA GLN A 98 14.46 25.41 -2.60
C GLN A 98 15.74 25.54 -1.75
N VAL A 99 16.11 26.77 -1.38
CA VAL A 99 17.26 27.01 -0.48
C VAL A 99 17.03 26.35 0.87
N LEU A 100 15.85 26.52 1.47
CA LEU A 100 15.48 25.90 2.74
C LEU A 100 15.46 24.36 2.63
N ASN A 101 14.87 23.80 1.58
CA ASN A 101 14.85 22.38 1.32
C ASN A 101 16.27 21.80 1.23
N ASN A 102 17.15 22.44 0.46
CA ASN A 102 18.53 21.99 0.31
C ASN A 102 19.30 22.08 1.62
N TRP A 103 19.07 23.13 2.40
CA TRP A 103 19.67 23.29 3.71
C TRP A 103 19.20 22.21 4.69
N LEU A 104 17.89 21.90 4.73
CA LEU A 104 17.31 20.83 5.56
C LEU A 104 17.88 19.46 5.20
N LEU A 105 18.02 19.16 3.91
CA LEU A 105 18.63 17.93 3.44
C LEU A 105 20.11 17.82 3.85
N TRP A 106 20.86 18.91 3.68
CA TRP A 106 22.26 18.96 4.11
C TRP A 106 22.39 18.80 5.63
N ALA A 107 21.58 19.50 6.40
CA ALA A 107 21.58 19.42 7.87
C ALA A 107 21.20 18.02 8.36
N SER A 108 20.19 17.40 7.76
CA SER A 108 19.77 16.02 8.08
C SER A 108 20.86 14.99 7.77
N ASN A 109 21.56 15.16 6.65
CA ASN A 109 22.70 14.29 6.32
C ASN A 109 23.88 14.53 7.28
N LEU A 110 24.13 15.78 7.70
CA LEU A 110 25.20 16.09 8.65
C LEU A 110 24.94 15.47 10.05
N GLN A 111 23.69 15.40 10.48
CA GLN A 111 23.32 14.74 11.76
C GLN A 111 23.73 13.26 11.83
N ASN A 112 23.89 12.60 10.69
CA ASN A 112 24.41 11.24 10.65
C ASN A 112 25.91 11.14 11.02
N PHE A 113 26.65 12.25 10.97
CA PHE A 113 28.10 12.28 11.18
C PHE A 113 28.51 13.08 12.43
N VAL A 114 27.72 14.09 12.79
CA VAL A 114 28.02 14.98 13.91
C VAL A 114 26.76 15.20 14.74
N ALA A 115 26.90 15.12 16.06
CA ALA A 115 25.83 15.50 16.98
C ALA A 115 25.56 17.01 16.86
N THR A 116 24.57 17.39 16.05
CA THR A 116 24.14 18.78 15.97
C THR A 116 23.13 19.07 17.08
N PRO A 117 23.18 20.26 17.70
CA PRO A 117 22.19 20.65 18.69
C PRO A 117 20.78 20.64 18.05
N ALA A 118 19.92 19.75 18.52
CA ALA A 118 18.52 19.73 18.10
C ALA A 118 17.77 20.85 18.82
N VAL A 119 17.14 21.75 18.07
CA VAL A 119 16.26 22.77 18.63
C VAL A 119 14.86 22.16 18.72
N SER A 120 14.30 22.14 19.93
CA SER A 120 12.93 21.65 20.13
C SER A 120 11.92 22.45 19.29
N PRO A 121 10.95 21.80 18.62
CA PRO A 121 9.94 22.48 17.83
C PRO A 121 9.07 23.44 18.67
N TYR A 122 9.08 23.29 19.99
CA TYR A 122 8.39 24.22 20.91
C TYR A 122 9.07 25.60 20.99
N TYR A 123 10.36 25.67 20.70
CA TYR A 123 11.12 26.92 20.69
C TYR A 123 11.43 27.41 19.27
N ASN A 124 10.98 26.66 18.24
CA ASN A 124 11.15 27.02 16.84
C ASN A 124 9.84 27.63 16.30
N PRO A 125 9.77 28.95 15.99
CA PRO A 125 8.57 29.58 15.46
C PRO A 125 8.18 29.04 14.06
N PHE A 126 9.14 28.58 13.28
CA PHE A 126 8.89 28.02 11.94
C PHE A 126 8.14 26.68 11.99
N ALA A 127 8.21 25.93 13.09
CA ALA A 127 7.46 24.70 13.27
C ALA A 127 5.94 24.93 13.28
N ALA A 128 5.50 26.02 13.92
CA ALA A 128 4.07 26.40 13.94
C ALA A 128 3.59 26.88 12.56
N LEU A 129 4.43 27.65 11.85
CA LEU A 129 4.10 28.12 10.50
C LEU A 129 4.02 26.97 9.50
N GLY A 130 4.91 25.98 9.61
CA GLY A 130 4.89 24.79 8.78
C GLY A 130 3.63 23.95 8.97
N LEU A 131 3.17 23.79 10.22
CA LEU A 131 1.95 23.06 10.53
C LEU A 131 0.71 23.80 10.00
N GLU A 132 0.66 25.11 10.14
CA GLU A 132 -0.41 25.96 9.62
C GLU A 132 -0.49 25.94 8.09
N GLU A 133 0.65 25.99 7.39
CA GLU A 133 0.66 25.88 5.92
C GLU A 133 0.21 24.48 5.48
N PHE A 134 0.62 23.45 6.21
CA PHE A 134 0.14 22.09 5.94
C PHE A 134 -1.39 21.98 6.11
N ARG A 135 -1.95 22.58 7.17
CA ARG A 135 -3.40 22.71 7.36
C ARG A 135 -4.06 23.34 6.14
N ARG A 136 -3.58 24.50 5.70
CA ARG A 136 -4.15 25.21 4.53
C ARG A 136 -4.09 24.39 3.24
N MET A 137 -3.03 23.59 3.06
CA MET A 137 -2.95 22.70 1.89
C MET A 137 -4.05 21.63 1.91
N LEU A 138 -4.42 21.11 3.09
CA LEU A 138 -5.52 20.17 3.24
C LEU A 138 -6.88 20.86 3.02
N GLU A 139 -7.11 22.00 3.68
CA GLU A 139 -8.37 22.74 3.62
C GLU A 139 -8.71 23.29 2.22
N ARG A 140 -7.70 23.51 1.38
CA ARG A 140 -7.92 23.86 -0.04
C ARG A 140 -8.58 22.75 -0.85
N ARG A 141 -8.54 21.50 -0.39
CA ARG A 141 -9.02 20.30 -1.12
C ARG A 141 -10.17 19.60 -0.43
N VAL A 142 -10.19 19.68 0.88
CA VAL A 142 -11.15 18.97 1.70
C VAL A 142 -11.93 19.98 2.54
N ASP A 143 -13.23 20.04 2.31
CA ASP A 143 -14.15 20.82 3.15
C ASP A 143 -14.49 19.98 4.40
N PHE A 144 -13.63 20.08 5.40
CA PHE A 144 -13.78 19.33 6.66
C PHE A 144 -15.08 19.68 7.40
N GLY A 145 -15.63 20.89 7.19
CA GLY A 145 -16.90 21.30 7.80
C GLY A 145 -18.10 20.53 7.28
N ARG A 146 -17.96 19.82 6.15
CA ARG A 146 -19.02 18.98 5.56
C ARG A 146 -18.78 17.48 5.76
N ILE A 147 -17.69 17.11 6.43
CA ILE A 147 -17.45 15.71 6.76
C ILE A 147 -18.23 15.39 8.02
N GLU A 148 -19.27 14.58 7.86
CA GLU A 148 -20.05 14.02 8.97
C GLU A 148 -19.50 12.65 9.36
N ILE A 149 -19.78 12.22 10.59
CA ILE A 149 -19.49 10.85 11.03
C ILE A 149 -20.31 9.90 10.15
N GLN A 150 -19.63 8.95 9.53
CA GLN A 150 -20.26 8.01 8.61
C GLN A 150 -21.24 7.07 9.33
N SER A 151 -22.34 6.71 8.64
CA SER A 151 -23.21 5.61 9.07
C SER A 151 -22.52 4.25 8.94
N GLU A 152 -23.06 3.23 9.61
CA GLU A 152 -22.49 1.86 9.57
C GLU A 152 -22.44 1.29 8.15
N ASP A 153 -23.39 1.64 7.29
CA ASP A 153 -23.49 1.15 5.92
C ASP A 153 -22.73 2.01 4.89
N SER A 154 -22.09 3.09 5.32
CA SER A 154 -21.36 3.98 4.42
C SER A 154 -19.94 3.48 4.14
N TYR A 155 -19.57 3.38 2.86
CA TYR A 155 -18.25 2.97 2.37
C TYR A 155 -17.73 3.95 1.31
N PRO A 156 -16.38 4.07 1.16
CA PRO A 156 -15.34 3.52 2.03
C PRO A 156 -15.25 4.23 3.38
N VAL A 157 -14.65 3.56 4.39
CA VAL A 157 -14.26 4.19 5.65
C VAL A 157 -12.82 4.65 5.61
N LEU A 158 -12.46 5.60 6.49
CA LEU A 158 -11.09 6.09 6.66
C LEU A 158 -10.58 5.80 8.07
N LEU A 159 -9.37 5.26 8.16
CA LEU A 159 -8.61 5.10 9.39
C LEU A 159 -7.32 5.92 9.33
N VAL A 160 -7.05 6.69 10.38
CA VAL A 160 -5.86 7.55 10.46
C VAL A 160 -5.06 7.20 11.72
N GLY A 161 -3.83 6.71 11.53
CA GLY A 161 -2.97 6.28 12.63
C GLY A 161 -2.25 7.43 13.30
N ALA A 162 -2.27 7.46 14.65
CA ALA A 162 -1.51 8.39 15.50
C ALA A 162 -1.09 7.71 16.80
N VAL A 163 -0.27 8.38 17.62
CA VAL A 163 0.08 7.92 18.96
C VAL A 163 -0.22 8.99 19.99
N ASP A 164 -0.95 8.64 21.04
CA ASP A 164 -1.13 9.53 22.19
C ASP A 164 0.17 9.56 23.01
N VAL A 165 0.78 10.73 23.03
CA VAL A 165 2.09 10.95 23.66
C VAL A 165 2.07 10.71 25.17
N LEU A 166 0.97 11.02 25.83
CA LEU A 166 0.86 10.98 27.29
C LEU A 166 0.55 9.57 27.80
N SER A 167 -0.31 8.84 27.12
CA SER A 167 -0.69 7.48 27.49
C SER A 167 0.12 6.38 26.80
N GLY A 168 0.79 6.71 25.67
CA GLY A 168 1.46 5.74 24.81
C GLY A 168 0.50 4.85 24.02
N ARG A 169 -0.80 5.13 24.03
CA ARG A 169 -1.78 4.35 23.29
C ARG A 169 -1.71 4.63 21.80
N PHE A 170 -1.86 3.59 21.03
CA PHE A 170 -2.02 3.67 19.58
C PHE A 170 -3.46 4.06 19.29
N GLU A 171 -3.64 5.07 18.45
CA GLU A 171 -4.94 5.58 18.06
C GLU A 171 -5.11 5.41 16.55
N ALA A 172 -6.23 4.78 16.17
CA ALA A 172 -6.71 4.74 14.81
C ALA A 172 -8.03 5.53 14.76
N PHE A 173 -7.96 6.80 14.41
CA PHE A 173 -9.17 7.61 14.20
C PHE A 173 -9.98 7.01 13.06
N HIS A 174 -11.25 6.76 13.31
CA HIS A 174 -12.12 6.01 12.41
C HIS A 174 -13.32 6.84 12.00
N SER A 175 -13.55 7.04 10.71
CA SER A 175 -14.58 7.91 10.16
C SER A 175 -16.04 7.60 10.59
N ARG A 176 -16.29 6.41 11.15
CA ARG A 176 -17.60 6.07 11.74
C ARG A 176 -17.72 6.39 13.24
N ARG A 177 -16.62 6.64 13.92
CA ARG A 177 -16.61 6.92 15.36
C ARG A 177 -16.17 8.33 15.65
N ASP A 178 -15.22 8.81 14.86
CA ASP A 178 -14.49 10.03 15.11
C ASP A 178 -14.76 11.03 13.99
N SER A 179 -14.80 12.31 14.33
CA SER A 179 -14.84 13.37 13.34
C SER A 179 -13.48 13.49 12.65
N ILE A 180 -13.44 13.24 11.36
CA ILE A 180 -12.23 13.43 10.57
C ILE A 180 -12.06 14.90 10.25
N SER A 181 -11.05 15.52 10.83
CA SER A 181 -10.73 16.93 10.71
C SER A 181 -9.31 17.16 10.17
N ALA A 182 -8.97 18.40 9.88
CA ALA A 182 -7.58 18.74 9.54
C ALA A 182 -6.64 18.38 10.70
N GLU A 183 -7.09 18.56 11.95
CA GLU A 183 -6.35 18.20 13.17
C GLU A 183 -6.05 16.70 13.23
N THR A 184 -6.96 15.85 12.80
CA THR A 184 -6.76 14.39 12.73
C THR A 184 -5.57 14.05 11.84
N ILE A 185 -5.48 14.68 10.67
CA ILE A 185 -4.38 14.45 9.73
C ILE A 185 -3.07 15.09 10.25
N LEU A 186 -3.16 16.29 10.85
CA LEU A 186 -1.99 16.93 11.46
C LEU A 186 -1.44 16.13 12.64
N ALA A 187 -2.30 15.50 13.46
CA ALA A 187 -1.91 14.60 14.55
C ALA A 187 -1.13 13.41 14.01
N SER A 188 -1.63 12.80 12.93
CA SER A 188 -0.96 11.69 12.24
C SER A 188 0.37 12.06 11.61
N ALA A 189 0.60 13.35 11.28
CA ALA A 189 1.80 13.85 10.61
C ALA A 189 2.73 14.67 11.52
N ALA A 190 2.44 14.75 12.82
CA ALA A 190 3.21 15.52 13.80
C ALA A 190 4.51 14.81 14.20
N ILE A 191 5.52 14.80 13.32
CA ILE A 191 6.83 14.21 13.62
C ILE A 191 7.49 14.99 14.78
N PRO A 192 7.85 14.33 15.90
CA PRO A 192 8.28 15.00 17.16
C PRO A 192 9.45 15.97 17.03
N THR A 193 10.36 15.70 16.09
CA THR A 193 11.56 16.55 15.87
C THR A 193 11.30 17.75 14.98
N LEU A 194 10.17 17.76 14.24
CA LEU A 194 9.82 18.79 13.28
C LEU A 194 8.64 19.64 13.75
N PHE A 195 7.63 19.01 14.38
CA PHE A 195 6.39 19.64 14.78
C PHE A 195 6.10 19.43 16.26
N ARG A 196 5.32 20.36 16.83
CA ARG A 196 4.74 20.18 18.16
C ARG A 196 3.68 19.07 18.09
N SER A 197 3.37 18.47 19.25
CA SER A 197 2.22 17.58 19.36
C SER A 197 0.92 18.33 19.04
N VAL A 198 -0.02 17.62 18.44
CA VAL A 198 -1.37 18.14 18.13
C VAL A 198 -2.32 17.71 19.24
N ARG A 199 -3.12 18.66 19.72
CA ARG A 199 -4.18 18.40 20.71
C ARG A 199 -5.50 18.20 19.96
N LEU A 200 -6.15 17.06 20.21
CA LEU A 200 -7.42 16.70 19.59
C LEU A 200 -8.23 15.87 20.59
N ASP A 201 -9.50 16.24 20.83
CA ASP A 201 -10.47 15.51 21.68
C ASP A 201 -9.92 15.08 23.06
N GLY A 202 -9.15 15.96 23.68
CA GLY A 202 -8.56 15.72 25.01
C GLY A 202 -7.25 14.92 25.00
N GLY A 203 -6.85 14.34 23.86
CA GLY A 203 -5.57 13.67 23.66
C GLY A 203 -4.46 14.62 23.16
N THR A 204 -3.23 14.13 23.18
CA THR A 204 -2.04 14.84 22.69
C THR A 204 -1.24 13.91 21.81
N TYR A 205 -1.18 14.18 20.50
CA TYR A 205 -0.76 13.21 19.50
C TYR A 205 0.52 13.59 18.79
N TRP A 206 1.29 12.56 18.46
CA TRP A 206 2.39 12.56 17.50
C TRP A 206 2.08 11.63 16.33
N ASP A 207 2.92 11.73 15.30
CA ASP A 207 2.90 10.89 14.10
C ASP A 207 2.80 9.40 14.46
N GLY A 208 1.88 8.71 13.80
CA GLY A 208 1.66 7.28 13.95
C GLY A 208 2.81 6.39 13.49
N LEU A 209 3.88 6.97 12.92
CA LEU A 209 5.11 6.25 12.58
C LEU A 209 5.67 5.43 13.78
N PHE A 210 5.41 5.90 15.00
CA PHE A 210 5.85 5.25 16.24
C PHE A 210 4.83 4.24 16.80
N SER A 211 3.70 4.03 16.13
CA SER A 211 2.63 3.14 16.57
C SER A 211 2.19 2.17 15.48
N GLN A 212 1.29 2.60 14.62
CA GLN A 212 0.74 1.83 13.49
C GLN A 212 1.03 2.59 12.19
N ASN A 213 1.81 1.97 11.33
CA ASN A 213 2.23 2.62 10.09
C ASN A 213 2.03 1.74 8.84
N PRO A 214 0.81 1.71 8.27
CA PRO A 214 -0.47 2.27 8.74
C PRO A 214 -1.25 1.32 9.67
N PRO A 215 -2.42 1.71 10.23
CA PRO A 215 -3.36 0.79 10.87
C PRO A 215 -3.87 -0.23 9.84
N VAL A 216 -3.55 -1.51 10.03
CA VAL A 216 -3.96 -2.60 9.12
C VAL A 216 -4.92 -3.56 9.83
N LYS A 217 -4.67 -3.80 11.12
CA LYS A 217 -5.49 -4.70 11.91
C LYS A 217 -6.96 -4.25 11.92
N GLU A 218 -7.21 -2.97 12.10
CA GLU A 218 -8.55 -2.38 12.16
C GLU A 218 -9.28 -2.45 10.82
N LEU A 219 -8.55 -2.57 9.69
CA LEU A 219 -9.16 -2.80 8.37
C LEU A 219 -9.89 -4.13 8.29
N THR A 220 -9.51 -5.11 9.11
CA THR A 220 -10.16 -6.43 9.12
C THR A 220 -11.60 -6.37 9.61
N ASP A 221 -11.97 -5.36 10.39
CA ASP A 221 -13.32 -5.14 10.90
C ASP A 221 -14.29 -4.81 9.73
N GLU A 222 -13.78 -4.22 8.65
CA GLU A 222 -14.55 -3.94 7.43
C GLU A 222 -14.70 -5.17 6.52
N ARG A 223 -14.16 -6.32 6.93
CA ARG A 223 -14.28 -7.63 6.26
C ARG A 223 -13.92 -7.60 4.77
N PRO A 224 -12.76 -7.06 4.39
CA PRO A 224 -12.30 -7.08 3.01
C PRO A 224 -11.99 -8.51 2.56
N ASP A 225 -12.06 -8.76 1.24
CA ASP A 225 -11.49 -9.97 0.62
C ASP A 225 -9.98 -9.81 0.46
N GLU A 226 -9.54 -8.58 0.19
CA GLU A 226 -8.15 -8.26 -0.05
C GLU A 226 -7.75 -6.97 0.68
N ILE A 227 -6.52 -6.96 1.22
CA ILE A 227 -5.86 -5.73 1.72
C ILE A 227 -4.70 -5.41 0.79
N TRP A 228 -4.73 -4.23 0.16
CA TRP A 228 -3.66 -3.72 -0.69
C TRP A 228 -2.81 -2.74 0.11
N VAL A 229 -1.60 -3.13 0.43
CA VAL A 229 -0.64 -2.33 1.21
C VAL A 229 0.28 -1.59 0.25
N ILE A 230 0.28 -0.26 0.32
CA ILE A 230 1.26 0.58 -0.39
C ILE A 230 2.38 0.86 0.58
N GLN A 231 3.50 0.15 0.39
CA GLN A 231 4.66 0.17 1.28
C GLN A 231 5.77 1.05 0.71
N ILE A 232 6.24 2.01 1.49
CA ILE A 232 7.29 2.94 1.07
C ILE A 232 8.66 2.68 1.71
N ASN A 233 8.69 1.99 2.85
CA ASN A 233 9.95 1.55 3.44
C ASN A 233 10.32 0.18 2.87
N PRO A 234 11.51 0.01 2.24
CA PRO A 234 11.91 -1.26 1.66
C PRO A 234 11.96 -2.39 2.68
N SER A 235 11.49 -3.57 2.29
CA SER A 235 11.59 -4.79 3.09
C SER A 235 13.01 -5.34 3.11
N GLU A 236 13.70 -5.27 1.97
CA GLU A 236 15.00 -5.86 1.75
C GLU A 236 16.08 -4.81 1.43
N THR A 237 17.32 -5.18 1.60
CA THR A 237 18.50 -4.43 1.13
C THR A 237 19.45 -5.37 0.41
N GLU A 238 20.04 -4.91 -0.68
CA GLU A 238 20.95 -5.72 -1.52
C GLU A 238 22.30 -5.98 -0.82
N HIS A 239 22.72 -5.09 0.05
CA HIS A 239 24.02 -5.14 0.70
C HIS A 239 23.91 -4.89 2.20
N GLU A 240 24.85 -5.46 2.94
CA GLU A 240 25.05 -5.16 4.37
C GLU A 240 25.39 -3.67 4.54
N PRO A 241 24.62 -2.90 5.35
CA PRO A 241 24.94 -1.52 5.66
C PRO A 241 26.26 -1.41 6.43
N LYS A 242 27.23 -0.62 5.93
CA LYS A 242 28.57 -0.51 6.53
C LYS A 242 28.89 0.90 7.02
N THR A 243 28.34 1.91 6.39
CA THR A 243 28.54 3.30 6.83
C THR A 243 27.50 3.67 7.92
N VAL A 244 27.83 4.66 8.76
CA VAL A 244 26.90 5.16 9.78
C VAL A 244 25.58 5.62 9.17
N ALA A 245 25.62 6.25 8.00
CA ALA A 245 24.45 6.71 7.28
C ALA A 245 23.57 5.51 6.82
N GLU A 246 24.15 4.50 6.18
CA GLU A 246 23.46 3.30 5.75
C GLU A 246 22.83 2.53 6.93
N ILE A 247 23.56 2.43 8.04
CA ILE A 247 23.06 1.79 9.28
C ILE A 247 21.88 2.57 9.84
N ALA A 248 21.97 3.91 9.88
CA ALA A 248 20.87 4.75 10.35
C ALA A 248 19.65 4.65 9.44
N ASP A 249 19.83 4.67 8.12
CA ASP A 249 18.76 4.51 7.14
C ASP A 249 18.08 3.14 7.29
N ARG A 250 18.87 2.05 7.36
CA ARG A 250 18.30 0.71 7.51
C ARG A 250 17.54 0.54 8.83
N ARG A 251 18.06 1.06 9.91
CA ARG A 251 17.37 1.06 11.22
C ARG A 251 16.02 1.77 11.14
N ASN A 252 15.95 2.92 10.47
CA ASN A 252 14.70 3.66 10.28
C ASN A 252 13.69 2.90 9.41
N GLU A 253 14.14 2.19 8.38
CA GLU A 253 13.30 1.33 7.55
C GLU A 253 12.70 0.17 8.34
N LEU A 254 13.57 -0.55 9.07
CA LEU A 254 13.15 -1.67 9.91
C LEU A 254 12.16 -1.20 11.00
N SER A 255 12.43 -0.07 11.64
CA SER A 255 11.52 0.52 12.63
C SER A 255 10.19 0.93 12.01
N GLY A 256 10.21 1.54 10.81
CA GLY A 256 9.00 1.96 10.10
C GLY A 256 8.15 0.81 9.58
N ASN A 257 8.74 -0.38 9.41
CA ASN A 257 8.04 -1.59 8.97
C ASN A 257 7.57 -2.47 10.14
N LEU A 258 8.06 -2.23 11.36
CA LEU A 258 7.85 -3.14 12.48
C LEU A 258 6.37 -3.40 12.77
N SER A 259 5.57 -2.35 12.94
CA SER A 259 4.13 -2.49 13.22
C SER A 259 3.40 -3.12 12.03
N LEU A 260 3.71 -2.71 10.80
CA LEU A 260 3.12 -3.27 9.61
C LEU A 260 3.31 -4.79 9.55
N TYR A 261 4.53 -5.28 9.73
CA TYR A 261 4.80 -6.72 9.68
C TYR A 261 4.18 -7.50 10.83
N GLN A 262 4.08 -6.89 12.02
CA GLN A 262 3.38 -7.52 13.14
C GLN A 262 1.89 -7.68 12.84
N GLU A 263 1.24 -6.67 12.29
CA GLU A 263 -0.18 -6.70 11.94
C GLU A 263 -0.46 -7.65 10.76
N LEU A 264 0.38 -7.64 9.72
CA LEU A 264 0.28 -8.61 8.62
C LEU A 264 0.51 -10.04 9.09
N GLY A 265 1.47 -10.26 10.00
CA GLY A 265 1.72 -11.57 10.62
C GLY A 265 0.55 -12.07 11.45
N PHE A 266 -0.19 -11.17 12.09
CA PHE A 266 -1.43 -11.52 12.79
C PHE A 266 -2.52 -11.98 11.82
N ILE A 267 -2.75 -11.28 10.71
CA ILE A 267 -3.70 -11.68 9.68
C ILE A 267 -3.32 -13.06 9.11
N GLU A 268 -2.04 -13.25 8.76
CA GLU A 268 -1.54 -14.54 8.27
C GLU A 268 -1.79 -15.67 9.28
N LYS A 269 -1.64 -15.39 10.57
CA LYS A 269 -1.88 -16.38 11.62
C LYS A 269 -3.34 -16.77 11.71
N ILE A 270 -4.27 -15.81 11.58
CA ILE A 270 -5.72 -16.09 11.54
C ILE A 270 -6.05 -16.93 10.31
N ASP A 271 -5.52 -16.57 9.15
CA ASP A 271 -5.74 -17.32 7.90
C ASP A 271 -5.27 -18.78 8.03
N GLN A 272 -4.08 -19.01 8.60
CA GLN A 272 -3.58 -20.35 8.89
C GLN A 272 -4.48 -21.15 9.84
N MET A 273 -5.06 -20.48 10.86
CA MET A 273 -5.95 -21.15 11.81
C MET A 273 -7.30 -21.51 11.17
N LEU A 274 -7.81 -20.68 10.26
CA LEU A 274 -9.00 -20.98 9.45
C LEU A 274 -8.73 -22.18 8.52
N GLU A 275 -7.61 -22.16 7.78
CA GLU A 275 -7.22 -23.26 6.89
C GLU A 275 -7.05 -24.61 7.62
N GLN A 276 -6.58 -24.58 8.87
CA GLN A 276 -6.40 -25.75 9.70
C GLN A 276 -7.70 -26.19 10.43
N GLY A 277 -8.82 -25.51 10.21
CA GLY A 277 -10.08 -25.77 10.90
C GLY A 277 -10.03 -25.51 12.42
N ARG A 278 -9.03 -24.74 12.90
CA ARG A 278 -8.90 -24.37 14.33
C ARG A 278 -9.79 -23.19 14.72
N LEU A 279 -10.19 -22.39 13.75
CA LEU A 279 -11.22 -21.36 13.90
C LEU A 279 -12.47 -21.79 13.12
N PRO A 280 -13.67 -21.52 13.66
CA PRO A 280 -14.91 -21.88 12.97
C PRO A 280 -15.11 -20.96 11.75
N HIS A 281 -15.65 -21.54 10.68
CA HIS A 281 -16.12 -20.79 9.51
C HIS A 281 -17.55 -20.25 9.75
N ASP A 282 -17.76 -19.59 10.91
CA ASP A 282 -19.07 -19.05 11.34
C ASP A 282 -19.33 -17.62 10.83
N GLY A 283 -18.46 -17.12 9.98
CA GLY A 283 -18.53 -15.78 9.43
C GLY A 283 -17.93 -14.69 10.34
N LYS A 284 -17.47 -15.01 11.55
CA LYS A 284 -16.78 -14.04 12.42
C LYS A 284 -15.39 -13.70 11.89
N TYR A 285 -14.67 -14.72 11.41
CA TYR A 285 -13.35 -14.58 10.79
C TYR A 285 -13.44 -14.93 9.30
N LYS A 286 -12.64 -14.25 8.50
CA LYS A 286 -12.57 -14.42 7.05
C LYS A 286 -11.12 -14.46 6.63
N GLN A 287 -10.79 -15.30 5.66
CA GLN A 287 -9.48 -15.24 5.00
C GLN A 287 -9.33 -13.95 4.21
N ILE A 288 -8.17 -13.32 4.33
CA ILE A 288 -7.87 -12.03 3.71
C ILE A 288 -6.59 -12.15 2.90
N VAL A 289 -6.69 -11.92 1.60
CA VAL A 289 -5.50 -11.90 0.74
C VAL A 289 -4.77 -10.57 0.90
N VAL A 290 -3.55 -10.61 1.41
CA VAL A 290 -2.69 -9.42 1.50
C VAL A 290 -1.84 -9.27 0.24
N ARG A 291 -1.86 -8.07 -0.35
CA ARG A 291 -1.05 -7.70 -1.51
C ARG A 291 -0.22 -6.46 -1.18
N VAL A 292 1.07 -6.48 -1.48
CA VAL A 292 1.98 -5.38 -1.17
C VAL A 292 2.50 -4.75 -2.46
N ILE A 293 2.34 -3.43 -2.58
CA ILE A 293 2.91 -2.59 -3.65
C ILE A 293 4.05 -1.79 -3.02
N GLU A 294 5.27 -2.24 -3.23
CA GLU A 294 6.46 -1.68 -2.57
C GLU A 294 7.16 -0.65 -3.46
N LEU A 295 7.67 0.43 -2.84
CA LEU A 295 8.55 1.40 -3.45
C LEU A 295 9.91 0.76 -3.75
N SER A 296 10.23 0.58 -5.04
CA SER A 296 11.50 -0.01 -5.49
C SER A 296 12.63 1.03 -5.53
N ARG A 297 13.75 0.73 -4.87
CA ARG A 297 14.96 1.57 -4.91
C ARG A 297 15.70 1.49 -6.25
N SER A 298 15.73 0.30 -6.86
CA SER A 298 16.53 0.03 -8.07
C SER A 298 16.09 0.82 -9.31
N ARG A 299 14.84 1.30 -9.31
CA ARG A 299 14.26 2.04 -10.44
C ARG A 299 14.36 3.56 -10.30
N LEU A 300 14.77 4.06 -9.14
CA LEU A 300 14.97 5.48 -8.91
C LEU A 300 16.45 5.81 -9.06
N SER A 301 16.75 6.81 -9.88
CA SER A 301 18.11 7.27 -10.14
C SER A 301 18.78 7.94 -8.92
N ARG A 302 18.09 8.01 -7.79
CA ARG A 302 18.54 8.70 -6.57
C ARG A 302 18.43 7.80 -5.36
N SER A 303 19.36 7.96 -4.42
CA SER A 303 19.32 7.27 -3.13
C SER A 303 18.10 7.68 -2.30
N LEU A 304 17.35 6.68 -1.80
CA LEU A 304 16.24 6.84 -0.87
C LEU A 304 16.74 6.57 0.54
N GLY A 305 17.29 7.60 1.20
CA GLY A 305 17.66 7.54 2.63
C GLY A 305 16.66 8.30 3.51
N THR A 306 16.89 8.29 4.81
CA THR A 306 16.02 8.96 5.79
C THR A 306 15.91 10.47 5.50
N ALA A 307 17.01 11.11 5.12
CA ALA A 307 17.03 12.53 4.76
C ALA A 307 16.11 12.82 3.56
N SER A 308 16.03 11.93 2.58
CA SER A 308 15.18 12.14 1.40
C SER A 308 13.68 12.10 1.69
N LYS A 309 13.26 11.61 2.88
CA LYS A 309 11.86 11.74 3.36
C LYS A 309 11.45 13.20 3.60
N LEU A 310 12.43 14.11 3.76
CA LEU A 310 12.21 15.55 3.87
C LEU A 310 12.37 16.27 2.53
N ASN A 311 12.75 15.58 1.46
CA ASN A 311 13.05 16.19 0.17
C ASN A 311 11.77 16.60 -0.57
N ARG A 312 11.57 17.90 -0.70
CA ARG A 312 10.44 18.52 -1.41
C ARG A 312 10.81 19.06 -2.79
N ALA A 313 11.98 18.68 -3.34
CA ALA A 313 12.38 19.10 -4.68
C ALA A 313 11.35 18.66 -5.73
N PRO A 314 10.86 19.56 -6.64
CA PRO A 314 9.80 19.23 -7.59
C PRO A 314 10.10 18.03 -8.50
N GLY A 315 11.36 17.89 -8.93
CA GLY A 315 11.81 16.74 -9.72
C GLY A 315 11.70 15.43 -8.94
N PHE A 316 12.13 15.44 -7.67
CA PHE A 316 12.06 14.25 -6.81
C PHE A 316 10.63 13.80 -6.56
N ILE A 317 9.71 14.73 -6.28
CA ILE A 317 8.28 14.43 -6.08
C ILE A 317 7.66 13.86 -7.35
N ARG A 318 7.93 14.46 -8.53
CA ARG A 318 7.44 13.94 -9.82
C ARG A 318 7.95 12.54 -10.11
N ASP A 319 9.24 12.27 -9.87
CA ASP A 319 9.84 10.95 -10.09
C ASP A 319 9.14 9.89 -9.23
N LEU A 320 8.84 10.20 -7.96
CA LEU A 320 8.11 9.30 -7.05
C LEU A 320 6.68 9.03 -7.53
N ILE A 321 5.94 10.08 -7.94
CA ILE A 321 4.57 9.93 -8.47
C ILE A 321 4.60 9.05 -9.72
N SER A 322 5.47 9.36 -10.68
CA SER A 322 5.59 8.58 -11.93
C SER A 322 5.95 7.12 -11.66
N HIS A 323 6.83 6.89 -10.69
CA HIS A 323 7.18 5.53 -10.28
C HIS A 323 5.98 4.80 -9.66
N GLY A 324 5.18 5.48 -8.83
CA GLY A 324 3.94 4.94 -8.27
C GLY A 324 2.93 4.55 -9.34
N GLU A 325 2.74 5.38 -10.38
CA GLU A 325 1.86 5.07 -11.52
C GLU A 325 2.32 3.82 -12.28
N VAL A 326 3.62 3.66 -12.48
CA VAL A 326 4.19 2.46 -13.12
C VAL A 326 3.90 1.22 -12.27
N ARG A 327 4.13 1.30 -10.95
CA ARG A 327 3.88 0.17 -10.04
C ARG A 327 2.39 -0.20 -9.96
N ALA A 328 1.49 0.79 -10.01
CA ALA A 328 0.05 0.53 -10.09
C ALA A 328 -0.32 -0.25 -11.37
N LYS A 329 0.26 0.13 -12.51
CA LYS A 329 0.04 -0.58 -13.78
C LYS A 329 0.54 -2.02 -13.72
N GLU A 330 1.75 -2.24 -13.19
CA GLU A 330 2.30 -3.59 -13.01
C GLU A 330 1.44 -4.44 -12.08
N PHE A 331 0.96 -3.85 -10.98
CA PHE A 331 0.05 -4.50 -10.04
C PHE A 331 -1.26 -4.92 -10.71
N LEU A 332 -1.90 -4.03 -11.45
CA LEU A 332 -3.13 -4.32 -12.19
C LEU A 332 -2.93 -5.37 -13.29
N THR A 333 -1.77 -5.35 -13.95
CA THR A 333 -1.41 -6.39 -14.92
C THR A 333 -1.26 -7.76 -14.25
N ALA A 334 -0.64 -7.79 -13.05
CA ALA A 334 -0.52 -9.03 -12.28
C ALA A 334 -1.89 -9.57 -11.85
N LEU A 335 -2.83 -8.71 -11.44
CA LEU A 335 -4.20 -9.12 -11.11
C LEU A 335 -4.91 -9.72 -12.34
N ALA A 336 -4.80 -9.06 -13.49
CA ALA A 336 -5.41 -9.54 -14.73
C ALA A 336 -4.79 -10.87 -15.20
N PHE A 337 -3.48 -11.03 -15.07
CA PHE A 337 -2.81 -12.30 -15.35
C PHE A 337 -3.31 -13.44 -14.45
N GLU A 338 -3.53 -13.17 -13.16
CA GLU A 338 -4.09 -14.16 -12.24
C GLU A 338 -5.50 -14.59 -12.62
N GLU A 339 -6.32 -13.64 -13.04
CA GLU A 339 -7.69 -13.93 -13.50
C GLU A 339 -7.67 -14.76 -14.79
N ALA A 340 -6.80 -14.40 -15.74
CA ALA A 340 -6.60 -15.19 -16.95
C ALA A 340 -6.12 -16.63 -16.63
N TRP A 341 -5.18 -16.75 -15.69
CA TRP A 341 -4.70 -18.07 -15.25
C TRP A 341 -5.79 -18.91 -14.61
N LYS A 342 -6.63 -18.31 -13.76
CA LYS A 342 -7.80 -18.98 -13.16
C LYS A 342 -8.86 -19.36 -14.20
N GLY A 343 -9.00 -18.56 -15.25
CA GLY A 343 -9.90 -18.83 -16.38
C GLY A 343 -9.47 -20.01 -17.26
N ARG A 344 -8.22 -20.51 -17.06
CA ARG A 344 -7.66 -21.69 -17.77
C ARG A 344 -7.68 -21.58 -19.30
N ASP A 345 -7.70 -20.37 -19.85
CA ASP A 345 -7.61 -20.14 -21.29
C ASP A 345 -6.15 -19.82 -21.69
N PRO A 346 -5.48 -20.72 -22.44
CA PRO A 346 -4.10 -20.49 -22.84
C PRO A 346 -3.90 -19.25 -23.68
N ASP A 347 -4.86 -18.86 -24.52
CA ASP A 347 -4.72 -17.70 -25.39
C ASP A 347 -4.75 -16.41 -24.58
N THR A 348 -5.68 -16.30 -23.64
CA THR A 348 -5.75 -15.17 -22.70
C THR A 348 -4.50 -15.08 -21.84
N VAL A 349 -3.98 -16.18 -21.31
CA VAL A 349 -2.73 -16.21 -20.53
C VAL A 349 -1.54 -15.80 -21.37
N MET A 350 -1.43 -16.31 -22.60
CA MET A 350 -0.30 -16.00 -23.50
C MET A 350 -0.29 -14.54 -23.97
N ALA A 351 -1.43 -13.85 -23.95
CA ALA A 351 -1.51 -12.41 -24.27
C ALA A 351 -0.71 -11.52 -23.30
N PHE A 352 -0.36 -12.03 -22.12
CA PHE A 352 0.49 -11.31 -21.16
C PHE A 352 1.99 -11.50 -21.40
N PHE A 353 2.41 -12.46 -22.22
CA PHE A 353 3.85 -12.70 -22.45
C PHE A 353 4.37 -11.88 -23.62
N ALA A 354 5.51 -11.22 -23.41
CA ALA A 354 6.27 -10.62 -24.49
C ALA A 354 6.70 -11.69 -25.52
N GLU A 355 6.88 -11.29 -26.77
CA GLU A 355 7.28 -12.21 -27.84
C GLU A 355 8.61 -12.91 -27.54
N ASP A 356 9.55 -12.19 -26.93
CA ASP A 356 10.87 -12.63 -26.50
C ASP A 356 10.94 -13.11 -25.03
N ALA A 357 9.79 -13.30 -24.39
CA ALA A 357 9.71 -13.68 -22.98
C ALA A 357 10.48 -14.96 -22.65
N THR A 358 10.92 -15.07 -21.39
CA THR A 358 11.55 -16.27 -20.86
C THR A 358 10.73 -16.88 -19.73
N LEU A 359 10.60 -18.20 -19.72
CA LEU A 359 10.00 -18.95 -18.62
C LEU A 359 11.00 -19.97 -18.11
N ILE A 360 11.28 -19.94 -16.80
CA ILE A 360 12.16 -20.90 -16.13
C ILE A 360 11.32 -21.64 -15.10
N SER A 361 11.24 -22.96 -15.24
CA SER A 361 10.53 -23.81 -14.29
C SER A 361 11.52 -24.77 -13.63
N SER A 362 11.45 -24.87 -12.30
CA SER A 362 12.22 -25.83 -11.50
C SER A 362 11.29 -26.51 -10.50
N GLY A 363 11.67 -27.71 -10.03
CA GLY A 363 10.83 -28.42 -9.08
C GLY A 363 10.42 -27.53 -7.89
N PRO A 364 9.22 -27.64 -7.38
CA PRO A 364 8.25 -28.75 -7.44
C PRO A 364 7.28 -28.71 -8.62
N PHE A 365 7.45 -27.77 -9.53
CA PHE A 365 6.59 -27.64 -10.70
C PHE A 365 6.89 -28.73 -11.74
N PRO A 366 5.84 -29.27 -12.43
CA PRO A 366 6.06 -30.24 -13.50
C PRO A 366 6.88 -29.62 -14.63
N LYS A 367 7.79 -30.40 -15.24
CA LYS A 367 8.64 -30.00 -16.34
C LYS A 367 9.62 -28.88 -16.02
N SER A 368 10.65 -29.20 -15.25
CA SER A 368 11.80 -28.32 -15.10
C SER A 368 12.45 -28.02 -16.45
N GLY A 369 12.76 -26.76 -16.70
CA GLY A 369 13.40 -26.33 -17.96
C GLY A 369 13.38 -24.81 -18.13
N SER A 370 14.01 -24.37 -19.21
CA SER A 370 14.04 -22.97 -19.64
C SER A 370 13.43 -22.87 -21.04
N TYR A 371 12.47 -21.99 -21.20
CA TYR A 371 11.69 -21.78 -22.41
C TYR A 371 11.86 -20.32 -22.83
N SER A 372 12.33 -20.05 -24.03
CA SER A 372 12.51 -18.69 -24.56
C SER A 372 11.65 -18.49 -25.81
N GLY A 373 10.93 -17.37 -25.80
CA GLY A 373 9.95 -16.97 -26.81
C GLY A 373 8.56 -17.55 -26.58
N SER A 374 7.54 -16.79 -26.95
CA SER A 374 6.12 -17.12 -26.74
C SER A 374 5.73 -18.47 -27.36
N SER A 375 6.31 -18.83 -28.50
CA SER A 375 6.06 -20.12 -29.18
C SER A 375 6.50 -21.34 -28.37
N ARG A 376 7.57 -21.24 -27.57
CA ARG A 376 8.05 -22.31 -26.68
C ARG A 376 7.36 -22.30 -25.32
N ILE A 377 6.90 -21.13 -24.86
CA ILE A 377 6.17 -20.96 -23.59
C ILE A 377 4.75 -21.50 -23.73
N ARG A 378 4.07 -21.26 -24.86
CA ARG A 378 2.69 -21.71 -25.09
C ARG A 378 2.41 -23.18 -24.79
N PRO A 379 3.19 -24.16 -25.28
CA PRO A 379 2.96 -25.57 -24.96
C PRO A 379 3.07 -25.86 -23.46
N PHE A 380 4.01 -25.20 -22.77
CA PHE A 380 4.15 -25.31 -21.31
C PHE A 380 2.91 -24.78 -20.59
N VAL A 381 2.43 -23.60 -20.94
CA VAL A 381 1.22 -22.98 -20.35
C VAL A 381 0.00 -23.86 -20.63
N THR A 382 -0.20 -24.29 -21.89
CA THR A 382 -1.34 -25.12 -22.28
C THR A 382 -1.38 -26.43 -21.48
N GLU A 383 -0.26 -27.09 -21.30
CA GLU A 383 -0.19 -28.33 -20.53
C GLU A 383 -0.44 -28.10 -19.04
N HIS A 384 0.06 -27.01 -18.48
CA HIS A 384 -0.18 -26.66 -17.07
C HIS A 384 -1.65 -26.34 -16.80
N LEU A 385 -2.29 -25.59 -17.69
CA LEU A 385 -3.72 -25.24 -17.57
C LEU A 385 -4.64 -26.43 -17.81
N ALA A 386 -4.21 -27.42 -18.63
CA ALA A 386 -4.97 -28.64 -18.88
C ALA A 386 -4.95 -29.63 -17.71
N ARG A 387 -3.97 -29.53 -16.81
CA ARG A 387 -3.91 -30.36 -15.61
C ARG A 387 -4.95 -29.88 -14.61
N ASP A 388 -5.56 -30.82 -13.89
CA ASP A 388 -6.48 -30.49 -12.80
C ASP A 388 -5.70 -30.04 -11.54
N VAL A 389 -4.83 -29.05 -11.72
CA VAL A 389 -3.99 -28.46 -10.69
C VAL A 389 -4.58 -27.11 -10.34
N HIS A 390 -5.19 -27.01 -9.16
CA HIS A 390 -5.58 -25.72 -8.63
C HIS A 390 -4.33 -24.94 -8.20
N VAL A 391 -4.12 -23.80 -8.85
CA VAL A 391 -3.06 -22.86 -8.45
C VAL A 391 -3.71 -21.80 -7.56
N ASP A 392 -3.45 -21.88 -6.26
CA ASP A 392 -3.86 -20.85 -5.32
C ASP A 392 -2.69 -19.87 -5.13
N LEU A 393 -2.89 -18.65 -5.62
CA LEU A 393 -1.90 -17.57 -5.53
C LEU A 393 -2.08 -16.83 -4.20
N THR A 394 -1.51 -17.36 -3.11
CA THR A 394 -1.88 -16.95 -1.75
C THR A 394 -1.16 -15.74 -1.21
N LYS A 395 0.08 -15.47 -1.48
CA LYS A 395 0.79 -14.26 -1.01
C LYS A 395 1.43 -13.55 -2.18
N LYS A 396 1.14 -12.26 -2.35
CA LYS A 396 1.62 -11.48 -3.49
C LYS A 396 2.37 -10.28 -3.00
N GLN A 397 3.64 -10.25 -3.33
CA GLN A 397 4.50 -9.12 -3.09
C GLN A 397 4.98 -8.59 -4.43
N ILE A 398 4.78 -7.31 -4.68
CA ILE A 398 5.43 -6.64 -5.80
C ILE A 398 6.83 -6.30 -5.32
N ALA A 399 7.75 -7.23 -5.55
CA ALA A 399 9.16 -7.12 -5.22
C ALA A 399 9.86 -6.03 -6.06
N GLN A 400 11.11 -5.73 -5.74
CA GLN A 400 11.87 -4.61 -6.34
C GLN A 400 11.85 -4.58 -7.87
N ASN A 401 11.87 -5.75 -8.54
CA ASN A 401 11.96 -5.86 -10.00
C ASN A 401 10.78 -6.58 -10.65
N GLY A 402 9.72 -6.92 -9.92
CA GLY A 402 8.64 -7.72 -10.47
C GLY A 402 7.53 -8.01 -9.46
N VAL A 403 6.80 -9.07 -9.73
CA VAL A 403 5.72 -9.59 -8.87
C VAL A 403 6.10 -11.00 -8.44
N ALA A 404 6.04 -11.25 -7.14
CA ALA A 404 6.24 -12.58 -6.58
C ALA A 404 4.92 -13.12 -6.01
N TRP A 405 4.64 -14.40 -6.27
CA TRP A 405 3.49 -15.12 -5.73
C TRP A 405 3.97 -16.36 -4.98
N LYS A 406 3.37 -16.65 -3.84
CA LYS A 406 3.37 -18.02 -3.33
C LYS A 406 2.33 -18.83 -4.10
N VAL A 407 2.76 -19.92 -4.68
CA VAL A 407 1.91 -20.82 -5.48
C VAL A 407 1.70 -22.10 -4.69
N ARG A 408 0.45 -22.46 -4.45
CA ARG A 408 0.09 -23.79 -3.97
C ARG A 408 -0.46 -24.58 -5.14
N THR A 409 0.13 -25.72 -5.44
CA THR A 409 -0.41 -26.66 -6.42
C THR A 409 -1.04 -27.83 -5.67
N PHE A 410 -2.27 -28.16 -6.02
CA PHE A 410 -2.98 -29.32 -5.49
C PHE A 410 -2.96 -30.40 -6.57
N ALA A 411 -2.25 -31.49 -6.33
CA ALA A 411 -2.14 -32.60 -7.28
C ALA A 411 -3.06 -33.79 -6.92
N GLY A 412 -3.98 -33.63 -5.97
CA GLY A 412 -4.87 -34.69 -5.50
C GLY A 412 -5.93 -34.20 -4.51
N ILE A 413 -6.77 -35.15 -4.03
CA ILE A 413 -7.89 -34.87 -3.12
C ILE A 413 -7.39 -34.67 -1.66
N GLU A 414 -6.19 -35.13 -1.32
CA GLU A 414 -5.67 -35.14 0.05
C GLU A 414 -4.84 -33.87 0.35
N PRO A 415 -4.94 -33.31 1.57
CA PRO A 415 -4.19 -32.14 1.99
C PRO A 415 -2.66 -32.34 1.98
N GLU A 416 -2.19 -33.57 2.01
CA GLU A 416 -0.76 -33.94 2.05
C GLU A 416 -0.07 -33.77 0.69
N ASP A 417 -0.82 -33.69 -0.42
CA ASP A 417 -0.30 -33.51 -1.77
C ASP A 417 -0.04 -32.02 -2.13
N ARG A 418 -0.04 -31.12 -1.14
CA ARG A 418 0.18 -29.69 -1.34
C ARG A 418 1.63 -29.40 -1.64
N VAL A 419 1.90 -29.07 -2.87
CA VAL A 419 3.21 -28.56 -3.26
C VAL A 419 3.21 -27.02 -3.15
N VAL A 420 4.16 -26.49 -2.37
CA VAL A 420 4.34 -25.06 -2.22
C VAL A 420 5.53 -24.61 -3.04
N GLY A 421 5.32 -23.65 -3.91
CA GLY A 421 6.36 -23.03 -4.73
C GLY A 421 6.24 -21.51 -4.74
N VAL A 422 7.17 -20.87 -5.43
CA VAL A 422 7.17 -19.44 -5.69
C VAL A 422 7.14 -19.21 -7.20
N ALA A 423 6.30 -18.29 -7.65
CA ALA A 423 6.30 -17.76 -9.00
C ALA A 423 6.75 -16.31 -8.95
N GLU A 424 7.71 -15.93 -9.79
CA GLU A 424 8.23 -14.57 -9.90
C GLU A 424 8.11 -14.10 -11.34
N ALA A 425 7.44 -12.98 -11.59
CA ALA A 425 7.36 -12.37 -12.91
C ALA A 425 8.02 -11.00 -12.91
N VAL A 426 8.79 -10.74 -13.96
CA VAL A 426 9.32 -9.41 -14.29
C VAL A 426 8.50 -8.85 -15.44
N PHE A 427 8.02 -7.62 -15.29
CA PHE A 427 7.20 -6.94 -16.29
C PHE A 427 8.03 -5.91 -17.09
N ARG A 428 7.77 -5.88 -18.40
CA ARG A 428 8.15 -4.80 -19.30
C ARG A 428 6.87 -4.10 -19.77
N GLY A 429 6.50 -3.03 -19.06
CA GLY A 429 5.20 -2.36 -19.27
C GLY A 429 4.01 -3.21 -18.82
N SER A 430 3.20 -3.70 -19.76
CA SER A 430 2.05 -4.58 -19.50
C SER A 430 2.32 -6.04 -19.91
N GLU A 431 3.55 -6.40 -20.27
CA GLU A 431 3.91 -7.73 -20.71
C GLU A 431 4.88 -8.37 -19.72
N ILE A 432 4.79 -9.67 -19.58
CA ILE A 432 5.73 -10.49 -18.81
C ILE A 432 6.98 -10.70 -19.65
N GLU A 433 8.11 -10.16 -19.21
CA GLU A 433 9.42 -10.37 -19.81
C GLU A 433 10.03 -11.69 -19.34
N SER A 434 9.86 -12.01 -18.06
CA SER A 434 10.30 -13.29 -17.52
C SER A 434 9.36 -13.81 -16.45
N LEU A 435 9.16 -15.14 -16.42
CA LEU A 435 8.43 -15.85 -15.38
C LEU A 435 9.31 -16.97 -14.85
N ARG A 436 9.58 -16.97 -13.56
CA ARG A 436 10.31 -18.03 -12.86
C ARG A 436 9.37 -18.77 -11.91
N LEU A 437 9.36 -20.07 -12.02
CA LEU A 437 8.66 -20.98 -11.13
C LEU A 437 9.71 -21.83 -10.39
N GLY A 438 9.65 -21.86 -9.07
CA GLY A 438 10.66 -22.56 -8.26
C GLY A 438 10.17 -22.98 -6.87
N PRO A 439 11.01 -23.70 -6.12
CA PRO A 439 10.69 -24.06 -4.73
C PRO A 439 10.53 -22.79 -3.88
N ALA A 440 9.71 -22.85 -2.84
CA ALA A 440 9.70 -21.85 -1.79
C ALA A 440 11.05 -21.92 -1.05
N THR A 441 11.78 -20.79 -1.01
CA THR A 441 13.05 -20.67 -0.27
C THR A 441 12.77 -20.46 1.22
#